data_4d3e3e053304d7c9dd217f6ed525d2dd
#
_entry.id   4d3e3e053304d7c9dd217f6ed525d2dd
#
_cell.length_a   1.000
_cell.length_b   1.000
_cell.length_c   1.000
_cell.angle_alpha   90.00
_cell.angle_beta   90.00
_cell.angle_gamma   90.00
#
_symmetry.space_group_name_H-M   'P 1'
#
loop_
_entity.id
_entity.type
_entity.pdbx_description
1 polymer ?
#
loop_
_entity_poly.entity_id
_entity_poly.type
_entity_poly.pdbx_seq_one_letter_code
_entity_poly.pdbx_strand_id
1 'polypeptide(L)'
;MKTDILVIGAGPVGLFTVFEAGILGLKCTLIDNLDKPGGQCAELYPDKPIFDIPGVPYQTAQEHVDALLKQIEPFDYDLILNERVESMSKKDDVWIVTTNKGSKVETPNIFIAAGAGSFEPIKPNLERDYSALEGNKIFYAIKDKTLFKDKKVAIFGGGDSALDWTVELQKVGAEVSLVHRRDAFRGAPDTEISVRKLNEERKIELLTPFIIKDIVGNENIDSIKLFNTETKE
;
A
#
# COMPACT_ATOMS: atom_id res chain seq x y z
N MET A 1 7.59 13.97 24.48
CA MET A 1 8.45 14.92 23.74
C MET A 1 7.62 16.13 23.36
N LYS A 2 8.28 17.27 23.01
CA LYS A 2 7.58 18.49 22.54
C LYS A 2 8.07 18.89 21.18
N THR A 3 7.19 19.37 20.33
CA THR A 3 7.47 19.80 18.96
C THR A 3 6.54 20.97 18.57
N ASP A 4 6.91 21.75 17.57
CA ASP A 4 6.05 22.84 17.08
C ASP A 4 4.91 22.31 16.21
N ILE A 5 5.21 21.25 15.44
CA ILE A 5 4.27 20.58 14.55
C ILE A 5 4.41 19.06 14.70
N LEU A 6 3.31 18.38 14.96
CA LEU A 6 3.21 16.94 14.80
C LEU A 6 2.61 16.60 13.44
N VAL A 7 3.30 15.76 12.67
CA VAL A 7 2.83 15.24 11.39
C VAL A 7 2.49 13.76 11.54
N ILE A 8 1.25 13.39 11.27
CA ILE A 8 0.77 12.01 11.30
C ILE A 8 0.81 11.45 9.89
N GLY A 9 1.80 10.58 9.63
CA GLY A 9 2.12 10.00 8.33
C GLY A 9 3.40 10.58 7.73
N ALA A 10 4.36 9.71 7.42
CA ALA A 10 5.64 10.03 6.78
C ALA A 10 5.65 9.69 5.28
N GLY A 11 4.49 9.75 4.62
CA GLY A 11 4.39 9.70 3.17
C GLY A 11 4.84 11.02 2.51
N PRO A 12 4.76 11.14 1.18
CA PRO A 12 5.24 12.34 0.45
C PRO A 12 4.72 13.66 1.00
N VAL A 13 3.43 13.72 1.36
CA VAL A 13 2.82 14.93 1.93
C VAL A 13 3.40 15.24 3.32
N GLY A 14 3.59 14.22 4.17
CA GLY A 14 4.20 14.41 5.50
C GLY A 14 5.64 14.89 5.40
N LEU A 15 6.44 14.29 4.51
CA LEU A 15 7.82 14.70 4.26
C LEU A 15 7.87 16.15 3.73
N PHE A 16 7.01 16.51 2.78
CA PHE A 16 6.96 17.88 2.28
C PHE A 16 6.49 18.89 3.35
N THR A 17 5.64 18.47 4.29
CA THR A 17 5.25 19.30 5.45
C THR A 17 6.46 19.65 6.33
N VAL A 18 7.40 18.73 6.50
CA VAL A 18 8.66 18.99 7.23
C VAL A 18 9.48 20.05 6.51
N PHE A 19 9.56 19.98 5.17
CA PHE A 19 10.27 20.98 4.37
C PHE A 19 9.70 22.39 4.58
N GLU A 20 8.37 22.53 4.41
CA GLU A 20 7.70 23.82 4.57
C GLU A 20 7.84 24.38 6.00
N ALA A 21 7.70 23.53 7.02
CA ALA A 21 7.89 23.91 8.41
C ALA A 21 9.35 24.31 8.69
N GLY A 22 10.30 23.57 8.14
CA GLY A 22 11.74 23.83 8.30
C GLY A 22 12.17 25.17 7.72
N ILE A 23 11.61 25.60 6.57
CA ILE A 23 11.84 26.95 6.01
C ILE A 23 11.39 28.03 6.99
N LEU A 24 10.33 27.79 7.77
CA LEU A 24 9.82 28.70 8.78
C LEU A 24 10.57 28.60 10.13
N GLY A 25 11.57 27.74 10.23
CA GLY A 25 12.33 27.49 11.47
C GLY A 25 11.55 26.72 12.53
N LEU A 26 10.50 25.99 12.14
CA LEU A 26 9.68 25.19 13.03
C LEU A 26 10.18 23.75 13.07
N LYS A 27 10.23 23.15 14.28
CA LYS A 27 10.57 21.76 14.47
C LYS A 27 9.38 20.85 14.25
N CYS A 28 9.57 19.78 13.48
CA CYS A 28 8.57 18.74 13.26
C CYS A 28 8.90 17.44 13.98
N THR A 29 7.84 16.72 14.39
CA THR A 29 7.90 15.29 14.71
C THR A 29 6.95 14.56 13.78
N LEU A 30 7.45 13.55 13.05
CA LEU A 30 6.62 12.68 12.22
C LEU A 30 6.39 11.36 12.94
N ILE A 31 5.16 10.85 12.85
CA ILE A 31 4.83 9.50 13.33
C ILE A 31 4.26 8.70 12.17
N ASP A 32 4.82 7.52 11.93
CA ASP A 32 4.29 6.58 10.94
C ASP A 32 4.21 5.15 11.48
N ASN A 33 3.19 4.42 11.05
CA ASN A 33 2.98 3.03 11.40
C ASN A 33 3.94 2.08 10.65
N LEU A 34 4.50 2.51 9.54
CA LEU A 34 5.46 1.74 8.75
C LEU A 34 6.85 1.76 9.37
N ASP A 35 7.69 0.82 8.96
CA ASP A 35 9.08 0.66 9.40
C ASP A 35 10.05 1.61 8.67
N LYS A 36 9.55 2.31 7.63
CA LYS A 36 10.30 3.28 6.84
C LYS A 36 9.40 4.41 6.35
N PRO A 37 9.95 5.61 6.08
CA PRO A 37 9.20 6.70 5.47
C PRO A 37 8.90 6.40 3.99
N GLY A 38 7.94 7.15 3.42
CA GLY A 38 7.57 7.10 2.02
C GLY A 38 6.11 6.69 1.78
N GLY A 39 5.41 6.13 2.80
CA GLY A 39 4.00 5.79 2.71
C GLY A 39 3.70 4.85 1.55
N GLN A 40 2.62 5.11 0.80
CA GLN A 40 2.20 4.27 -0.32
C GLN A 40 3.28 4.14 -1.41
N CYS A 41 4.02 5.20 -1.67
CA CYS A 41 5.06 5.20 -2.70
C CYS A 41 6.15 4.18 -2.41
N ALA A 42 6.63 4.12 -1.18
CA ALA A 42 7.69 3.17 -0.79
C ALA A 42 7.16 1.77 -0.49
N GLU A 43 5.90 1.64 0.01
CA GLU A 43 5.37 0.35 0.48
C GLU A 43 4.66 -0.44 -0.62
N LEU A 44 3.88 0.22 -1.50
CA LEU A 44 3.03 -0.47 -2.46
C LEU A 44 3.58 -0.49 -3.88
N TYR A 45 4.28 0.58 -4.30
CA TYR A 45 4.61 0.81 -5.70
C TYR A 45 5.99 1.47 -5.90
N PRO A 46 7.07 0.99 -5.27
CA PRO A 46 8.37 1.68 -5.32
C PRO A 46 8.87 1.90 -6.75
N ASP A 47 8.66 0.95 -7.64
CA ASP A 47 9.09 1.00 -9.05
C ASP A 47 8.06 1.61 -9.99
N LYS A 48 6.89 2.05 -9.48
CA LYS A 48 5.85 2.63 -10.34
C LYS A 48 6.28 4.00 -10.84
N PRO A 49 6.22 4.27 -12.17
CA PRO A 49 6.52 5.59 -12.70
C PRO A 49 5.44 6.59 -12.31
N ILE A 50 5.88 7.79 -11.96
CA ILE A 50 5.06 8.96 -11.64
C ILE A 50 5.35 10.05 -12.67
N PHE A 51 4.31 10.63 -13.27
CA PHE A 51 4.39 11.63 -14.32
C PHE A 51 3.72 12.95 -13.96
N ASP A 52 3.00 13.01 -12.84
CA ASP A 52 2.12 14.10 -12.43
C ASP A 52 2.68 14.96 -11.29
N ILE A 53 4.00 14.95 -11.12
CA ILE A 53 4.69 15.86 -10.20
C ILE A 53 5.14 17.10 -10.98
N PRO A 54 4.65 18.31 -10.61
CA PRO A 54 5.03 19.54 -11.30
C PRO A 54 6.55 19.73 -11.37
N GLY A 55 7.05 19.99 -12.58
CA GLY A 55 8.49 20.22 -12.83
C GLY A 55 9.36 18.96 -12.90
N VAL A 56 8.78 17.77 -12.68
CA VAL A 56 9.47 16.48 -12.82
C VAL A 56 8.79 15.67 -13.92
N PRO A 57 9.42 15.55 -15.11
CA PRO A 57 8.80 14.85 -16.24
C PRO A 57 8.53 13.38 -15.99
N TYR A 58 9.39 12.74 -15.18
CA TYR A 58 9.30 11.33 -14.85
C TYR A 58 10.21 11.01 -13.67
N GLN A 59 9.75 10.16 -12.76
CA GLN A 59 10.54 9.49 -11.71
C GLN A 59 9.78 8.27 -11.20
N THR A 60 10.47 7.31 -10.58
CA THR A 60 9.81 6.24 -9.85
C THR A 60 9.27 6.75 -8.51
N ALA A 61 8.34 5.99 -7.91
CA ALA A 61 7.81 6.33 -6.60
C ALA A 61 8.90 6.31 -5.51
N GLN A 62 9.88 5.41 -5.59
CA GLN A 62 11.02 5.39 -4.66
C GLN A 62 11.94 6.60 -4.87
N GLU A 63 12.28 6.95 -6.11
CA GLU A 63 13.08 8.15 -6.42
C GLU A 63 12.41 9.43 -5.90
N HIS A 64 11.06 9.50 -5.96
CA HIS A 64 10.32 10.61 -5.38
C HIS A 64 10.49 10.71 -3.87
N VAL A 65 10.38 9.58 -3.16
CA VAL A 65 10.60 9.52 -1.71
C VAL A 65 12.04 9.90 -1.34
N ASP A 66 13.01 9.37 -2.07
CA ASP A 66 14.44 9.66 -1.84
C ASP A 66 14.74 11.15 -2.03
N ALA A 67 14.14 11.77 -3.05
CA ALA A 67 14.27 13.21 -3.30
C ALA A 67 13.67 14.05 -2.14
N LEU A 68 12.49 13.67 -1.63
CA LEU A 68 11.87 14.34 -0.49
C LEU A 68 12.68 14.17 0.80
N LEU A 69 13.21 12.99 1.08
CA LEU A 69 14.09 12.75 2.22
C LEU A 69 15.35 13.61 2.15
N LYS A 70 15.98 13.70 0.97
CA LYS A 70 17.13 14.58 0.74
C LYS A 70 16.75 16.05 0.91
N GLN A 71 15.56 16.45 0.52
CA GLN A 71 15.08 17.83 0.64
C GLN A 71 14.92 18.26 2.10
N ILE A 72 14.55 17.36 3.00
CA ILE A 72 14.36 17.65 4.43
C ILE A 72 15.61 17.44 5.27
N GLU A 73 16.67 16.83 4.74
CA GLU A 73 17.91 16.52 5.46
C GLU A 73 18.54 17.74 6.22
N PRO A 74 18.48 18.99 5.72
CA PRO A 74 19.01 20.14 6.42
C PRO A 74 18.21 20.60 7.65
N PHE A 75 16.99 20.11 7.85
CA PHE A 75 16.09 20.60 8.90
C PHE A 75 16.10 19.72 10.15
N ASP A 76 15.78 20.31 11.30
CA ASP A 76 15.62 19.56 12.56
C ASP A 76 14.23 18.95 12.65
N TYR A 77 14.16 17.63 12.63
CA TYR A 77 12.93 16.86 12.81
C TYR A 77 13.19 15.54 13.52
N ASP A 78 12.16 15.05 14.20
CA ASP A 78 12.15 13.70 14.77
C ASP A 78 11.27 12.78 13.91
N LEU A 79 11.70 11.52 13.72
CA LEU A 79 10.94 10.50 13.00
C LEU A 79 10.70 9.29 13.88
N ILE A 80 9.43 9.02 14.18
CA ILE A 80 8.97 7.88 14.98
C ILE A 80 8.31 6.90 14.04
N LEU A 81 8.95 5.77 13.78
CA LEU A 81 8.46 4.71 12.90
C LEU A 81 7.93 3.51 13.71
N ASN A 82 7.17 2.64 13.03
CA ASN A 82 6.53 1.47 13.64
C ASN A 82 5.59 1.85 14.79
N GLU A 83 5.04 3.06 14.78
CA GLU A 83 4.08 3.51 15.79
C GLU A 83 2.85 4.13 15.13
N ARG A 84 1.67 3.73 15.60
CA ARG A 84 0.39 4.26 15.15
C ARG A 84 -0.17 5.21 16.20
N VAL A 85 -0.62 6.38 15.76
CA VAL A 85 -1.38 7.28 16.64
C VAL A 85 -2.71 6.63 17.00
N GLU A 86 -2.98 6.51 18.30
CA GLU A 86 -4.19 5.88 18.85
C GLU A 86 -5.18 6.90 19.38
N SER A 87 -4.67 7.94 20.02
CA SER A 87 -5.52 8.96 20.63
C SER A 87 -4.89 10.33 20.61
N MET A 88 -5.74 11.34 20.59
CA MET A 88 -5.35 12.73 20.74
C MET A 88 -6.35 13.46 21.63
N SER A 89 -5.84 14.30 22.51
CA SER A 89 -6.64 15.17 23.39
C SER A 89 -6.04 16.55 23.42
N LYS A 90 -6.88 17.58 23.61
CA LYS A 90 -6.43 18.96 23.70
C LYS A 90 -6.58 19.48 25.13
N LYS A 91 -5.53 20.09 25.67
CA LYS A 91 -5.52 20.74 26.96
C LYS A 91 -4.76 22.07 26.84
N ASP A 92 -5.40 23.18 27.23
CA ASP A 92 -4.79 24.52 27.26
C ASP A 92 -4.07 24.87 25.93
N ASP A 93 -4.75 24.71 24.79
CA ASP A 93 -4.24 24.93 23.42
C ASP A 93 -3.09 24.00 22.97
N VAL A 94 -2.69 23.02 23.75
CA VAL A 94 -1.71 22.01 23.40
C VAL A 94 -2.40 20.67 23.17
N TRP A 95 -2.08 20.03 22.07
CA TRP A 95 -2.47 18.65 21.79
C TRP A 95 -1.52 17.67 22.48
N ILE A 96 -2.08 16.67 23.10
CA ILE A 96 -1.36 15.50 23.63
C ILE A 96 -1.76 14.31 22.78
N VAL A 97 -0.81 13.78 22.05
CA VAL A 97 -1.00 12.64 21.14
C VAL A 97 -0.28 11.43 21.70
N THR A 98 -0.96 10.28 21.72
CA THR A 98 -0.43 9.03 22.23
C THR A 98 -0.47 7.96 21.15
N THR A 99 0.60 7.16 21.06
CA THR A 99 0.73 6.04 20.12
C THR A 99 0.37 4.72 20.77
N ASN A 100 0.19 3.67 19.94
CA ASN A 100 -0.03 2.29 20.36
C ASN A 100 1.12 1.69 21.18
N LYS A 101 2.32 2.29 21.15
CA LYS A 101 3.47 1.89 21.99
C LYS A 101 3.66 2.77 23.23
N GLY A 102 2.76 3.74 23.42
CA GLY A 102 2.76 4.61 24.60
C GLY A 102 3.65 5.85 24.48
N SER A 103 4.22 6.12 23.31
CA SER A 103 4.90 7.38 23.04
C SER A 103 3.93 8.54 23.15
N LYS A 104 4.37 9.67 23.74
CA LYS A 104 3.56 10.87 23.94
C LYS A 104 4.23 12.08 23.33
N VAL A 105 3.50 12.79 22.49
CA VAL A 105 3.95 14.04 21.84
C VAL A 105 3.00 15.16 22.20
N GLU A 106 3.55 16.27 22.68
CA GLU A 106 2.85 17.52 22.95
C GLU A 106 3.16 18.52 21.84
N THR A 107 2.12 19.12 21.25
CA THR A 107 2.27 20.06 20.13
C THR A 107 1.10 21.04 20.08
N PRO A 108 1.31 22.30 19.68
CA PRO A 108 0.20 23.22 19.39
C PRO A 108 -0.50 22.89 18.05
N ASN A 109 0.18 22.21 17.11
CA ASN A 109 -0.31 21.99 15.75
C ASN A 109 -0.18 20.53 15.32
N ILE A 110 -1.22 19.98 14.67
CA ILE A 110 -1.22 18.65 14.08
C ILE A 110 -1.55 18.75 12.60
N PHE A 111 -0.72 18.10 11.77
CA PHE A 111 -1.00 17.85 10.36
C PHE A 111 -1.30 16.38 10.16
N ILE A 112 -2.48 16.05 9.65
CA ILE A 112 -2.88 14.68 9.35
C ILE A 112 -2.57 14.41 7.87
N ALA A 113 -1.47 13.70 7.61
CA ALA A 113 -0.99 13.28 6.30
C ALA A 113 -1.03 11.74 6.15
N ALA A 114 -2.02 11.10 6.79
CA ALA A 114 -2.09 9.65 6.96
C ALA A 114 -2.46 8.86 5.68
N GLY A 115 -2.71 9.53 4.55
CA GLY A 115 -3.03 8.89 3.28
C GLY A 115 -4.21 7.91 3.40
N ALA A 116 -4.00 6.64 3.02
CA ALA A 116 -4.98 5.58 3.16
C ALA A 116 -5.04 4.98 4.59
N GLY A 117 -4.31 5.55 5.53
CA GLY A 117 -4.17 5.05 6.91
C GLY A 117 -3.11 3.95 7.03
N SER A 118 -3.13 3.24 8.16
CA SER A 118 -2.28 2.06 8.33
C SER A 118 -2.71 0.99 7.34
N PHE A 119 -1.77 0.46 6.56
CA PHE A 119 -2.02 -0.53 5.51
C PHE A 119 -2.42 -1.88 6.11
N GLU A 120 -3.61 -1.94 6.71
CA GLU A 120 -4.19 -3.22 7.11
C GLU A 120 -4.87 -3.84 5.88
N PRO A 121 -4.39 -4.98 5.39
CA PRO A 121 -4.98 -5.61 4.23
C PRO A 121 -6.39 -6.12 4.54
N ILE A 122 -7.28 -5.99 3.57
CA ILE A 122 -8.58 -6.66 3.64
C ILE A 122 -8.35 -8.15 3.43
N LYS A 123 -8.40 -8.90 4.53
CA LYS A 123 -8.20 -10.34 4.51
C LYS A 123 -9.45 -11.04 3.97
N PRO A 124 -9.29 -12.15 3.21
CA PRO A 124 -10.43 -12.97 2.82
C PRO A 124 -11.09 -13.57 4.06
N ASN A 125 -12.44 -13.50 4.11
CA ASN A 125 -13.22 -14.08 5.19
C ASN A 125 -13.42 -15.58 4.90
N LEU A 126 -12.50 -16.40 5.38
CA LEU A 126 -12.52 -17.86 5.24
C LEU A 126 -12.77 -18.49 6.61
N GLU A 127 -13.43 -19.64 6.63
CA GLU A 127 -13.70 -20.40 7.88
C GLU A 127 -12.43 -20.96 8.51
N ARG A 128 -11.43 -21.23 7.67
CA ARG A 128 -10.15 -21.79 8.08
C ARG A 128 -9.15 -20.68 8.41
N ASP A 129 -8.33 -20.92 9.44
CA ASP A 129 -7.13 -20.11 9.70
C ASP A 129 -6.05 -20.41 8.62
N TYR A 130 -5.63 -19.37 7.92
CA TYR A 130 -4.59 -19.39 6.89
C TYR A 130 -3.40 -18.46 7.23
N SER A 131 -3.31 -18.00 8.47
CA SER A 131 -2.26 -17.07 8.93
C SER A 131 -0.84 -17.60 8.69
N ALA A 132 -0.64 -18.92 8.78
CA ALA A 132 0.64 -19.56 8.48
C ALA A 132 1.10 -19.42 7.02
N LEU A 133 0.19 -19.11 6.09
CA LEU A 133 0.49 -18.89 4.67
C LEU A 133 0.80 -17.42 4.36
N GLU A 134 0.45 -16.49 5.26
CA GLU A 134 0.66 -15.06 5.06
C GLU A 134 2.16 -14.71 5.01
N GLY A 135 2.50 -13.83 4.08
CA GLY A 135 3.89 -13.41 3.83
C GLY A 135 4.76 -14.43 3.09
N ASN A 136 4.28 -15.67 2.90
CA ASN A 136 5.02 -16.73 2.20
C ASN A 136 4.29 -17.26 0.96
N LYS A 137 2.97 -17.42 1.05
CA LYS A 137 2.09 -17.92 -0.04
C LYS A 137 0.93 -16.98 -0.32
N ILE A 138 0.51 -16.20 0.68
CA ILE A 138 -0.52 -15.18 0.55
C ILE A 138 0.16 -13.82 0.75
N PHE A 139 0.05 -12.95 -0.24
CA PHE A 139 0.67 -11.64 -0.26
C PHE A 139 -0.41 -10.56 -0.39
N TYR A 140 -0.28 -9.50 0.37
CA TYR A 140 -1.14 -8.32 0.29
C TYR A 140 -0.43 -7.12 -0.36
N ALA A 141 0.90 -7.21 -0.49
CA ALA A 141 1.74 -6.29 -1.24
C ALA A 141 2.87 -7.08 -1.89
N ILE A 142 3.32 -6.65 -3.06
CA ILE A 142 4.43 -7.26 -3.79
C ILE A 142 5.59 -6.28 -3.80
N LYS A 143 6.68 -6.63 -3.12
CA LYS A 143 7.92 -5.84 -3.06
C LYS A 143 8.92 -6.24 -4.15
N ASP A 144 8.90 -7.50 -4.56
CA ASP A 144 9.75 -8.04 -5.62
C ASP A 144 8.94 -8.99 -6.52
N LYS A 145 8.62 -8.53 -7.71
CA LYS A 145 7.86 -9.30 -8.69
C LYS A 145 8.62 -10.50 -9.27
N THR A 146 9.95 -10.51 -9.18
CA THR A 146 10.77 -11.60 -9.73
C THR A 146 10.60 -12.91 -8.98
N LEU A 147 10.15 -12.86 -7.72
CA LEU A 147 9.80 -14.02 -6.90
C LEU A 147 8.68 -14.87 -7.49
N PHE A 148 7.88 -14.30 -8.37
CA PHE A 148 6.72 -14.96 -8.98
C PHE A 148 7.00 -15.53 -10.38
N LYS A 149 8.22 -15.38 -10.88
CA LYS A 149 8.62 -15.98 -12.16
C LYS A 149 8.38 -17.49 -12.14
N ASP A 150 7.76 -18.01 -13.20
CA ASP A 150 7.42 -19.42 -13.37
C ASP A 150 6.50 -19.99 -12.27
N LYS A 151 5.76 -19.12 -11.55
CA LYS A 151 4.79 -19.52 -10.52
C LYS A 151 3.36 -19.36 -11.01
N LYS A 152 2.46 -20.22 -10.47
CA LYS A 152 1.02 -20.03 -10.59
C LYS A 152 0.57 -19.01 -9.54
N VAL A 153 -0.07 -17.95 -10.00
CA VAL A 153 -0.48 -16.83 -9.13
C VAL A 153 -1.94 -16.50 -9.35
N ALA A 154 -2.74 -16.55 -8.28
CA ALA A 154 -4.10 -16.07 -8.30
C ALA A 154 -4.17 -14.67 -7.68
N ILE A 155 -4.66 -13.70 -8.44
CA ILE A 155 -4.84 -12.31 -8.01
C ILE A 155 -6.32 -12.07 -7.75
N PHE A 156 -6.67 -11.57 -6.56
CA PHE A 156 -8.05 -11.28 -6.18
C PHE A 156 -8.26 -9.77 -6.12
N GLY A 157 -9.09 -9.23 -7.00
CA GLY A 157 -9.40 -7.81 -7.00
C GLY A 157 -9.95 -7.32 -8.33
N GLY A 158 -10.32 -6.04 -8.38
CA GLY A 158 -10.87 -5.41 -9.60
C GLY A 158 -10.64 -3.91 -9.63
N GLY A 159 -9.68 -3.41 -8.87
CA GLY A 159 -9.17 -2.04 -8.94
C GLY A 159 -7.81 -1.99 -9.63
N ASP A 160 -7.23 -0.78 -9.72
CA ASP A 160 -5.95 -0.54 -10.40
C ASP A 160 -4.85 -1.50 -9.97
N SER A 161 -4.66 -1.71 -8.66
CA SER A 161 -3.63 -2.62 -8.15
C SER A 161 -3.73 -4.04 -8.68
N ALA A 162 -4.95 -4.59 -8.76
CA ALA A 162 -5.15 -5.96 -9.25
C ALA A 162 -4.88 -6.06 -10.74
N LEU A 163 -5.32 -5.07 -11.51
CA LEU A 163 -5.09 -5.02 -12.95
C LEU A 163 -3.62 -4.80 -13.28
N ASP A 164 -2.96 -3.84 -12.61
CA ASP A 164 -1.54 -3.55 -12.79
C ASP A 164 -0.68 -4.78 -12.48
N TRP A 165 -0.91 -5.43 -11.33
CA TRP A 165 -0.16 -6.64 -10.96
C TRP A 165 -0.43 -7.83 -11.88
N THR A 166 -1.62 -7.93 -12.45
CA THR A 166 -1.91 -8.97 -13.46
C THR A 166 -1.01 -8.80 -14.68
N VAL A 167 -0.88 -7.57 -15.17
CA VAL A 167 -0.01 -7.26 -16.32
C VAL A 167 1.48 -7.43 -15.96
N GLU A 168 1.90 -6.92 -14.80
CA GLU A 168 3.31 -6.95 -14.39
C GLU A 168 3.81 -8.36 -14.07
N LEU A 169 3.01 -9.20 -13.41
CA LEU A 169 3.39 -10.57 -13.11
C LEU A 169 3.39 -11.46 -14.36
N GLN A 170 2.46 -11.23 -15.29
CA GLN A 170 2.49 -11.89 -16.58
C GLN A 170 3.77 -11.57 -17.37
N LYS A 171 4.24 -10.29 -17.34
CA LYS A 171 5.49 -9.89 -18.01
C LYS A 171 6.75 -10.58 -17.45
N VAL A 172 6.80 -10.89 -16.17
CA VAL A 172 7.92 -11.63 -15.57
C VAL A 172 7.82 -13.14 -15.71
N GLY A 173 6.78 -13.64 -16.39
CA GLY A 173 6.60 -15.06 -16.71
C GLY A 173 5.81 -15.85 -15.68
N ALA A 174 5.01 -15.20 -14.82
CA ALA A 174 4.06 -15.91 -13.97
C ALA A 174 2.86 -16.42 -14.79
N GLU A 175 2.30 -17.57 -14.40
CA GLU A 175 1.01 -18.07 -14.86
C GLU A 175 -0.10 -17.42 -13.99
N VAL A 176 -0.77 -16.40 -14.53
CA VAL A 176 -1.65 -15.52 -13.75
C VAL A 176 -3.11 -15.85 -13.99
N SER A 177 -3.89 -16.06 -12.90
CA SER A 177 -5.34 -16.07 -12.89
C SER A 177 -5.84 -14.83 -12.15
N LEU A 178 -6.57 -13.94 -12.82
CA LEU A 178 -7.24 -12.79 -12.18
C LEU A 178 -8.68 -13.16 -11.82
N VAL A 179 -9.00 -13.08 -10.54
CA VAL A 179 -10.32 -13.40 -9.99
C VAL A 179 -11.02 -12.14 -9.52
N HIS A 180 -12.21 -11.86 -10.05
CA HIS A 180 -13.01 -10.73 -9.60
C HIS A 180 -14.49 -11.10 -9.47
N ARG A 181 -15.13 -10.50 -8.44
CA ARG A 181 -16.54 -10.78 -8.08
C ARG A 181 -17.58 -10.23 -9.07
N ARG A 182 -17.18 -9.43 -10.04
CA ARG A 182 -18.04 -8.81 -11.06
C ARG A 182 -17.33 -8.81 -12.39
N ASP A 183 -18.08 -8.67 -13.46
CA ASP A 183 -17.52 -8.56 -14.81
C ASP A 183 -16.95 -7.17 -15.12
N ALA A 184 -17.43 -6.14 -14.40
CA ALA A 184 -16.95 -4.77 -14.52
C ALA A 184 -15.84 -4.48 -13.50
N PHE A 185 -14.73 -3.96 -13.98
CA PHE A 185 -13.61 -3.49 -13.16
C PHE A 185 -13.77 -2.01 -12.76
N ARG A 186 -13.01 -1.59 -11.76
CA ARG A 186 -12.95 -0.20 -11.29
C ARG A 186 -11.58 0.45 -11.53
N GLY A 187 -10.67 -0.27 -12.14
CA GLY A 187 -9.34 0.23 -12.50
C GLY A 187 -9.37 1.07 -13.76
N ALA A 188 -8.21 1.62 -14.14
CA ALA A 188 -8.03 2.43 -15.32
C ALA A 188 -8.46 1.69 -16.61
N PRO A 189 -9.24 2.31 -17.49
CA PRO A 189 -9.75 1.66 -18.71
C PRO A 189 -8.66 1.04 -19.58
N ASP A 190 -7.52 1.71 -19.73
CA ASP A 190 -6.42 1.23 -20.58
C ASP A 190 -5.78 -0.06 -20.02
N THR A 191 -5.68 -0.17 -18.66
CA THR A 191 -5.19 -1.38 -18.02
C THR A 191 -6.21 -2.51 -18.12
N GLU A 192 -7.52 -2.21 -17.99
CA GLU A 192 -8.58 -3.20 -18.22
C GLU A 192 -8.53 -3.75 -19.65
N ILE A 193 -8.39 -2.89 -20.67
CA ILE A 193 -8.25 -3.31 -22.06
C ILE A 193 -7.04 -4.26 -22.21
N SER A 194 -5.92 -3.92 -21.59
CA SER A 194 -4.72 -4.74 -21.63
C SER A 194 -4.94 -6.12 -21.01
N VAL A 195 -5.61 -6.19 -19.84
CA VAL A 195 -5.95 -7.44 -19.16
C VAL A 195 -6.89 -8.30 -20.00
N ARG A 196 -7.95 -7.72 -20.58
CA ARG A 196 -8.88 -8.47 -21.44
C ARG A 196 -8.18 -9.02 -22.69
N LYS A 197 -7.30 -8.25 -23.30
CA LYS A 197 -6.48 -8.70 -24.43
C LYS A 197 -5.56 -9.86 -24.04
N LEU A 198 -4.91 -9.79 -22.89
CA LEU A 198 -4.07 -10.90 -22.39
C LEU A 198 -4.89 -12.18 -22.18
N ASN A 199 -6.13 -12.07 -21.73
CA ASN A 199 -7.04 -13.20 -21.59
C ASN A 199 -7.47 -13.78 -22.96
N GLU A 200 -7.80 -12.94 -23.93
CA GLU A 200 -8.12 -13.36 -25.31
C GLU A 200 -6.92 -14.09 -25.95
N GLU A 201 -5.71 -13.62 -25.70
CA GLU A 201 -4.46 -14.25 -26.14
C GLU A 201 -4.07 -15.50 -25.33
N ARG A 202 -4.88 -15.89 -24.32
CA ARG A 202 -4.63 -17.02 -23.41
C ARG A 202 -3.30 -16.93 -22.65
N LYS A 203 -2.83 -15.72 -22.38
CA LYS A 203 -1.64 -15.43 -21.57
C LYS A 203 -1.92 -15.34 -20.09
N ILE A 204 -3.19 -15.12 -19.74
CA ILE A 204 -3.72 -15.15 -18.37
C ILE A 204 -5.06 -15.86 -18.39
N GLU A 205 -5.58 -16.16 -17.21
CA GLU A 205 -6.95 -16.61 -17.02
C GLU A 205 -7.74 -15.53 -16.28
N LEU A 206 -8.87 -15.11 -16.85
CA LEU A 206 -9.79 -14.15 -16.23
C LEU A 206 -11.02 -14.87 -15.72
N LEU A 207 -11.20 -14.88 -14.40
CA LEU A 207 -12.28 -15.57 -13.70
C LEU A 207 -13.24 -14.56 -13.08
N THR A 208 -14.35 -14.30 -13.78
CA THR A 208 -15.45 -13.45 -13.34
C THR A 208 -16.78 -14.21 -13.56
N PRO A 209 -17.78 -14.02 -12.74
CA PRO A 209 -17.88 -13.33 -11.46
C PRO A 209 -17.64 -14.29 -10.29
N PHE A 210 -16.43 -14.37 -9.79
CA PHE A 210 -16.05 -15.30 -8.74
C PHE A 210 -15.46 -14.60 -7.51
N ILE A 211 -15.62 -15.24 -6.34
CA ILE A 211 -14.95 -14.90 -5.09
C ILE A 211 -14.21 -16.12 -4.54
N ILE A 212 -13.23 -15.87 -3.68
CA ILE A 212 -12.58 -16.96 -2.96
C ILE A 212 -13.56 -17.56 -1.93
N LYS A 213 -13.65 -18.88 -1.92
CA LYS A 213 -14.45 -19.63 -0.96
C LYS A 213 -13.59 -20.36 0.06
N ASP A 214 -12.47 -20.91 -0.36
CA ASP A 214 -11.58 -21.69 0.50
C ASP A 214 -10.17 -21.79 -0.11
N ILE A 215 -9.19 -22.03 0.73
CA ILE A 215 -7.81 -22.34 0.35
C ILE A 215 -7.50 -23.74 0.87
N VAL A 216 -7.09 -24.64 0.00
CA VAL A 216 -6.72 -26.02 0.34
C VAL A 216 -5.20 -26.13 0.40
N GLY A 217 -4.70 -26.78 1.43
CA GLY A 217 -3.25 -26.94 1.68
C GLY A 217 -2.86 -26.41 3.07
N ASN A 218 -1.74 -26.82 3.63
CA ASN A 218 -1.27 -26.41 4.97
C ASN A 218 -0.01 -25.55 4.91
N GLU A 219 1.08 -26.10 4.37
CA GLU A 219 2.35 -25.39 4.17
C GLU A 219 2.45 -24.77 2.77
N ASN A 220 1.68 -25.31 1.84
CA ASN A 220 1.55 -24.82 0.47
C ASN A 220 0.07 -24.68 0.12
N ILE A 221 -0.22 -23.90 -0.92
CA ILE A 221 -1.54 -23.82 -1.52
C ILE A 221 -1.60 -24.90 -2.61
N ASP A 222 -2.39 -25.93 -2.36
CA ASP A 222 -2.61 -27.02 -3.33
C ASP A 222 -3.69 -26.62 -4.33
N SER A 223 -4.74 -25.95 -3.87
CA SER A 223 -5.80 -25.41 -4.72
C SER A 223 -6.57 -24.28 -4.01
N ILE A 224 -7.26 -23.47 -4.82
CA ILE A 224 -8.16 -22.43 -4.34
C ILE A 224 -9.58 -22.79 -4.85
N LYS A 225 -10.55 -22.84 -3.92
CA LYS A 225 -11.95 -23.00 -4.28
C LYS A 225 -12.58 -21.65 -4.52
N LEU A 226 -13.23 -21.51 -5.65
CA LEU A 226 -13.96 -20.32 -6.03
C LEU A 226 -15.47 -20.56 -5.91
N PHE A 227 -16.20 -19.48 -5.68
CA PHE A 227 -17.65 -19.47 -5.66
C PHE A 227 -18.16 -18.46 -6.68
N ASN A 228 -18.99 -18.92 -7.61
CA ASN A 228 -19.62 -18.06 -8.59
C ASN A 228 -20.72 -17.23 -7.93
N THR A 229 -20.66 -15.90 -8.05
CA THR A 229 -21.59 -15.00 -7.36
C THR A 229 -22.96 -14.91 -8.04
N GLU A 230 -23.09 -15.35 -9.28
CA GLU A 230 -24.34 -15.34 -10.07
C GLU A 230 -25.04 -16.69 -9.99
N THR A 231 -24.34 -17.79 -10.31
CA THR A 231 -24.95 -19.13 -10.28
C THR A 231 -25.14 -19.70 -8.87
N LYS A 232 -24.40 -19.11 -7.89
CA LYS A 232 -24.39 -19.58 -6.48
C LYS A 232 -23.76 -20.95 -6.27
N GLU A 233 -22.86 -21.36 -7.14
CA GLU A 233 -22.14 -22.64 -7.12
C GLU A 233 -20.65 -22.45 -6.83
#